data_13adad82b8f14f3daaaaea530e0de71f
#
_entry.id   13adad82b8f14f3daaaaea530e0de71f
#
_cell.length_a   1.000
_cell.length_b   1.000
_cell.length_c   1.000
_cell.angle_alpha   90.00
_cell.angle_beta   90.00
_cell.angle_gamma   90.00
#
_symmetry.space_group_name_H-M   'P 1'
#
loop_
_entity.id
_entity.type
_entity.pdbx_description
1 polymer ?
#
loop_
_entity_poly.entity_id
_entity_poly.type
_entity_poly.pdbx_seq_one_letter_code
_entity_poly.pdbx_strand_id
1 'polypeptide(L)'
;MCIRDRYKATNGKGEKDMVVLPYKDALVLFSKYLQQLIMESLGKRLDLDGNEVCQGISVYGNKGSTDQHAYVQQLRDGVNNFFATFIEVRECSADAVEVEAGATCGDFLQGFLRGTRQALAESGRSSITISIPEVNAKTLGMLVALFERAVSFYASLVNINAYHQPGVEAGKKAAGTFLALLGKVRASLGSTLETAAQVAARLDADQEAVYHCLVHIASSDSSVKWVQAACADEDTFCKA
;
A
#
# COMPACT_ATOMS: atom_id res chain seq x y z
N MET A 1 12.28 -16.54 12.36
CA MET A 1 11.13 -16.47 11.44
C MET A 1 11.43 -17.33 10.24
N CYS A 2 10.61 -18.32 9.99
CA CYS A 2 10.81 -19.24 8.88
C CYS A 2 9.97 -18.77 7.66
N ILE A 3 10.58 -18.71 6.48
CA ILE A 3 9.89 -18.46 5.20
C ILE A 3 8.75 -19.47 5.02
N ARG A 4 9.00 -20.70 5.44
CA ARG A 4 7.99 -21.76 5.50
C ARG A 4 6.74 -21.36 6.28
N ASP A 5 6.86 -20.59 7.36
CA ASP A 5 5.72 -20.23 8.19
C ASP A 5 4.84 -19.20 7.49
N ARG A 6 5.44 -18.26 6.73
CA ARG A 6 4.70 -17.34 5.85
C ARG A 6 3.98 -18.09 4.72
N TYR A 7 4.70 -18.98 4.04
CA TYR A 7 4.12 -19.80 2.99
C TYR A 7 2.92 -20.61 3.50
N LYS A 8 3.06 -21.23 4.68
CA LYS A 8 1.97 -21.98 5.32
C LYS A 8 0.82 -21.08 5.76
N ALA A 9 1.11 -19.90 6.35
CA ALA A 9 0.07 -18.97 6.81
C ALA A 9 -0.81 -18.46 5.66
N THR A 10 -0.25 -18.36 4.46
CA THR A 10 -0.95 -17.88 3.25
C THR A 10 -1.38 -19.00 2.33
N ASN A 11 -1.20 -20.27 2.72
CA ASN A 11 -1.44 -21.46 1.90
C ASN A 11 -0.73 -21.44 0.53
N GLY A 12 0.35 -20.66 0.40
CA GLY A 12 1.04 -20.44 -0.86
C GLY A 12 0.24 -19.65 -1.91
N LYS A 13 -0.90 -19.06 -1.52
CA LYS A 13 -1.82 -18.35 -2.41
C LYS A 13 -2.06 -16.88 -2.04
N GLY A 14 -1.36 -16.36 -1.01
CA GLY A 14 -1.59 -15.00 -0.54
C GLY A 14 -2.94 -14.78 0.16
N GLU A 15 -3.57 -15.82 0.67
CA GLU A 15 -4.91 -15.77 1.28
C GLU A 15 -4.98 -14.97 2.58
N LYS A 16 -3.84 -14.63 3.18
CA LYS A 16 -3.78 -13.84 4.43
C LYS A 16 -2.89 -12.63 4.27
N ASP A 17 -3.38 -11.52 4.76
CA ASP A 17 -2.65 -10.28 4.86
C ASP A 17 -1.53 -10.36 5.89
N MET A 18 -0.48 -9.61 5.71
CA MET A 18 0.60 -9.44 6.68
C MET A 18 0.45 -8.12 7.42
N VAL A 19 0.21 -8.20 8.72
CA VAL A 19 0.16 -7.02 9.58
C VAL A 19 1.51 -6.83 10.27
N VAL A 20 2.14 -5.67 10.06
CA VAL A 20 3.47 -5.37 10.61
C VAL A 20 3.35 -4.38 11.75
N LEU A 21 3.75 -4.80 12.95
CA LEU A 21 3.62 -4.05 14.20
C LEU A 21 5.00 -3.85 14.86
N PRO A 22 5.78 -2.85 14.44
CA PRO A 22 7.00 -2.48 15.15
C PRO A 22 6.67 -1.71 16.43
N TYR A 23 7.27 -2.11 17.55
CA TYR A 23 7.10 -1.45 18.84
C TYR A 23 8.31 -0.56 19.15
N LYS A 24 8.56 0.40 18.27
CA LYS A 24 9.58 1.46 18.43
C LYS A 24 9.32 2.57 17.43
N ASP A 25 9.33 3.82 17.84
CA ASP A 25 9.08 4.99 16.99
C ASP A 25 10.05 5.09 15.81
N ALA A 26 11.32 4.79 16.03
CA ALA A 26 12.34 4.78 14.98
C ALA A 26 12.07 3.77 13.84
N LEU A 27 11.13 2.82 14.02
CA LEU A 27 10.75 1.82 13.03
C LEU A 27 9.37 2.10 12.40
N VAL A 28 8.73 3.24 12.64
CA VAL A 28 7.39 3.55 12.12
C VAL A 28 7.31 3.44 10.59
N LEU A 29 8.35 3.87 9.88
CA LEU A 29 8.41 3.78 8.42
C LEU A 29 8.78 2.39 7.89
N PHE A 30 9.23 1.49 8.76
CA PHE A 30 9.62 0.15 8.34
C PHE A 30 8.43 -0.68 7.84
N SER A 31 7.24 -0.48 8.40
CA SER A 31 6.01 -1.09 7.89
C SER A 31 5.68 -0.61 6.46
N LYS A 32 5.91 0.66 6.14
CA LYS A 32 5.74 1.21 4.79
C LYS A 32 6.77 0.67 3.81
N TYR A 33 8.03 0.54 4.22
CA TYR A 33 9.05 -0.12 3.43
C TYR A 33 8.65 -1.56 3.10
N LEU A 34 8.17 -2.33 4.08
CA LEU A 34 7.74 -3.71 3.86
C LEU A 34 6.48 -3.79 3.00
N GLN A 35 5.57 -2.84 3.11
CA GLN A 35 4.42 -2.74 2.22
C GLN A 35 4.87 -2.66 0.76
N GLN A 36 5.79 -1.74 0.45
CA GLN A 36 6.34 -1.63 -0.89
C GLN A 36 7.10 -2.89 -1.30
N LEU A 37 8.10 -3.30 -0.53
CA LEU A 37 8.94 -4.46 -0.85
C LEU A 37 8.12 -5.71 -1.15
N ILE A 38 7.15 -6.05 -0.32
CA ILE A 38 6.41 -7.31 -0.42
C ILE A 38 5.34 -7.24 -1.50
N MET A 39 4.52 -6.17 -1.51
CA MET A 39 3.40 -6.07 -2.45
C MET A 39 3.89 -5.90 -3.89
N GLU A 40 4.91 -5.07 -4.10
CA GLU A 40 5.48 -4.81 -5.42
C GLU A 40 6.24 -6.03 -5.97
N SER A 41 6.96 -6.75 -5.10
CA SER A 41 7.72 -7.93 -5.51
C SER A 41 6.85 -9.18 -5.72
N LEU A 42 5.82 -9.39 -4.89
CA LEU A 42 5.01 -10.61 -4.91
C LEU A 42 3.68 -10.47 -5.67
N GLY A 43 3.19 -9.25 -5.93
CA GLY A 43 2.00 -9.01 -6.72
C GLY A 43 2.24 -9.38 -8.19
N LYS A 44 1.91 -10.60 -8.58
CA LYS A 44 2.16 -11.12 -9.93
C LYS A 44 0.92 -11.84 -10.46
N ARG A 45 0.50 -11.45 -11.67
CA ARG A 45 -0.58 -12.13 -12.37
C ARG A 45 -0.16 -13.50 -12.88
N LEU A 46 1.04 -13.60 -13.46
CA LEU A 46 1.56 -14.83 -14.08
C LEU A 46 2.71 -15.41 -13.26
N ASP A 47 2.82 -16.73 -13.27
CA ASP A 47 4.01 -17.45 -12.79
C ASP A 47 5.13 -17.46 -13.87
N LEU A 48 6.24 -18.13 -13.56
CA LEU A 48 7.38 -18.25 -14.49
C LEU A 48 7.05 -19.10 -15.73
N ASP A 49 6.04 -19.95 -15.66
CA ASP A 49 5.61 -20.83 -16.75
C ASP A 49 4.48 -20.17 -17.58
N GLY A 50 4.07 -18.96 -17.24
CA GLY A 50 3.03 -18.20 -17.94
C GLY A 50 1.61 -18.51 -17.51
N ASN A 51 1.40 -19.31 -16.45
CA ASN A 51 0.07 -19.58 -15.93
C ASN A 51 -0.47 -18.41 -15.10
N GLU A 52 -1.78 -18.18 -15.15
CA GLU A 52 -2.42 -17.16 -14.33
C GLU A 52 -2.59 -17.65 -12.87
N VAL A 53 -1.89 -17.00 -11.96
CA VAL A 53 -1.84 -17.38 -10.54
C VAL A 53 -2.31 -16.28 -9.60
N CYS A 54 -2.28 -15.01 -10.01
CA CYS A 54 -2.68 -13.84 -9.23
C CYS A 54 -2.09 -13.84 -7.81
N GLN A 55 -0.79 -14.03 -7.72
CA GLN A 55 -0.06 -14.06 -6.44
C GLN A 55 0.06 -12.67 -5.81
N GLY A 56 0.19 -12.65 -4.49
CA GLY A 56 0.44 -11.46 -3.70
C GLY A 56 0.15 -11.67 -2.22
N ILE A 57 0.63 -10.76 -1.39
CA ILE A 57 0.32 -10.68 0.04
C ILE A 57 0.11 -9.20 0.33
N SER A 58 -1.09 -8.82 0.77
CA SER A 58 -1.33 -7.45 1.23
C SER A 58 -0.58 -7.19 2.53
N VAL A 59 0.02 -6.02 2.64
CA VAL A 59 0.81 -5.63 3.81
C VAL A 59 0.33 -4.28 4.33
N TYR A 60 0.02 -4.22 5.62
CA TYR A 60 -0.30 -2.98 6.30
C TYR A 60 0.24 -2.97 7.73
N GLY A 61 0.19 -1.83 8.37
CA GLY A 61 0.67 -1.61 9.71
C GLY A 61 1.37 -0.27 9.81
N ASN A 62 1.51 0.25 11.01
CA ASN A 62 2.24 1.47 11.28
C ASN A 62 3.20 1.26 12.46
N LYS A 63 2.66 1.35 13.68
CA LYS A 63 3.44 1.26 14.91
C LYS A 63 2.59 0.66 16.02
N GLY A 64 3.13 -0.27 16.76
CA GLY A 64 2.53 -0.79 17.99
C GLY A 64 2.22 0.34 18.98
N SER A 65 1.23 0.16 19.81
CA SER A 65 0.50 1.10 20.67
C SER A 65 -0.46 2.06 19.90
N THR A 66 -0.02 2.78 18.89
CA THR A 66 -0.90 3.66 18.08
C THR A 66 -1.95 2.86 17.33
N ASP A 67 -1.58 1.73 16.75
CA ASP A 67 -2.45 0.88 15.94
C ASP A 67 -3.54 0.16 16.75
N GLN A 68 -3.43 0.14 18.09
CA GLN A 68 -4.47 -0.42 18.97
C GLN A 68 -5.82 0.28 18.79
N HIS A 69 -5.81 1.58 18.49
CA HIS A 69 -7.02 2.37 18.24
C HIS A 69 -7.38 2.50 16.75
N ALA A 70 -6.59 1.89 15.86
CA ALA A 70 -6.85 1.90 14.43
C ALA A 70 -7.54 0.60 13.95
N TYR A 71 -6.96 -0.56 14.23
CA TYR A 71 -7.44 -1.82 13.66
C TYR A 71 -7.25 -3.06 14.56
N VAL A 72 -6.69 -2.96 15.75
CA VAL A 72 -6.48 -4.14 16.63
C VAL A 72 -7.81 -4.77 17.03
N GLN A 73 -8.89 -3.99 17.16
CA GLN A 73 -10.24 -4.51 17.37
C GLN A 73 -10.64 -5.46 16.22
N GLN A 74 -10.43 -5.06 14.97
CA GLN A 74 -10.67 -5.90 13.78
C GLN A 74 -9.80 -7.16 13.79
N LEU A 75 -8.52 -7.03 14.12
CA LEU A 75 -7.60 -8.16 14.17
C LEU A 75 -8.02 -9.20 15.21
N ARG A 76 -8.48 -8.76 16.37
CA ARG A 76 -8.89 -9.66 17.45
C ARG A 76 -10.22 -10.35 17.18
N ASP A 77 -11.24 -9.57 16.86
CA ASP A 77 -12.64 -10.02 16.86
C ASP A 77 -13.24 -10.16 15.45
N GLY A 78 -12.56 -9.63 14.42
CA GLY A 78 -13.01 -9.69 13.04
C GLY A 78 -12.60 -10.95 12.27
N VAL A 79 -12.57 -10.85 10.95
CA VAL A 79 -12.21 -11.96 10.06
C VAL A 79 -10.75 -12.37 10.26
N ASN A 80 -10.49 -13.69 10.36
CA ASN A 80 -9.13 -14.23 10.49
C ASN A 80 -8.44 -14.38 9.13
N ASN A 81 -8.24 -13.28 8.43
CA ASN A 81 -7.62 -13.21 7.12
C ASN A 81 -6.19 -12.64 7.16
N PHE A 82 -5.50 -12.68 8.28
CA PHE A 82 -4.17 -12.12 8.45
C PHE A 82 -3.25 -12.99 9.31
N PHE A 83 -1.99 -12.64 9.32
CA PHE A 83 -1.01 -13.00 10.34
C PHE A 83 -0.23 -11.77 10.80
N ALA A 84 0.04 -11.66 12.09
CA ALA A 84 0.75 -10.52 12.66
C ALA A 84 2.27 -10.76 12.69
N THR A 85 3.06 -9.75 12.35
CA THR A 85 4.51 -9.72 12.51
C THR A 85 4.87 -8.60 13.47
N PHE A 86 5.15 -8.96 14.71
CA PHE A 86 5.66 -8.06 15.72
C PHE A 86 7.15 -7.84 15.54
N ILE A 87 7.62 -6.60 15.67
CA ILE A 87 9.05 -6.28 15.77
C ILE A 87 9.28 -5.69 17.15
N GLU A 88 9.95 -6.48 17.98
CA GLU A 88 10.32 -6.13 19.34
C GLU A 88 11.72 -5.52 19.36
N VAL A 89 11.87 -4.40 20.03
CA VAL A 89 13.17 -3.80 20.36
C VAL A 89 13.37 -3.95 21.86
N ARG A 90 14.44 -4.65 22.27
CA ARG A 90 14.67 -4.97 23.69
C ARG A 90 15.19 -3.82 24.50
N GLU A 91 16.02 -2.98 23.89
CA GLU A 91 16.64 -1.85 24.56
C GLU A 91 15.67 -0.67 24.63
N CYS A 92 15.35 -0.24 25.84
CA CYS A 92 14.69 1.02 26.08
C CYS A 92 15.70 2.18 25.89
N SER A 93 15.21 3.37 25.57
CA SER A 93 16.05 4.57 25.50
C SER A 93 16.70 4.81 26.88
N ALA A 94 17.98 5.21 26.90
CA ALA A 94 18.66 5.62 28.12
C ALA A 94 17.96 6.80 28.82
N ASP A 95 17.27 7.64 28.05
CA ASP A 95 16.50 8.80 28.53
C ASP A 95 14.99 8.44 28.68
N ALA A 96 14.68 7.23 29.12
CA ALA A 96 13.31 6.78 29.31
C ALA A 96 12.57 7.64 30.33
N VAL A 97 11.48 8.29 29.87
CA VAL A 97 10.62 9.09 30.73
C VAL A 97 9.83 8.16 31.65
N GLU A 98 9.87 8.43 32.95
CA GLU A 98 9.01 7.78 33.94
C GLU A 98 7.58 8.30 33.77
N VAL A 99 6.64 7.38 33.61
CA VAL A 99 5.19 7.69 33.40
C VAL A 99 4.44 7.50 34.70
N GLU A 100 4.76 6.45 35.44
CA GLU A 100 4.25 6.14 36.79
C GLU A 100 5.42 5.71 37.67
N ALA A 101 5.24 5.72 38.99
CA ALA A 101 6.26 5.35 39.93
C ALA A 101 6.83 3.95 39.62
N GLY A 102 8.09 3.92 39.19
CA GLY A 102 8.80 2.70 38.84
C GLY A 102 8.48 2.12 37.45
N ALA A 103 7.76 2.83 36.59
CA ALA A 103 7.46 2.39 35.22
C ALA A 103 7.76 3.49 34.19
N THR A 104 8.57 3.18 33.22
CA THR A 104 8.96 4.07 32.12
C THR A 104 8.02 3.93 30.91
N CYS A 105 8.05 4.89 30.00
CA CYS A 105 7.35 4.78 28.72
C CYS A 105 7.79 3.54 27.91
N GLY A 106 9.04 3.09 28.08
CA GLY A 106 9.53 1.84 27.47
C GLY A 106 8.85 0.59 28.05
N ASP A 107 8.62 0.57 29.38
CA ASP A 107 7.91 -0.53 30.03
C ASP A 107 6.46 -0.61 29.58
N PHE A 108 5.77 0.53 29.46
CA PHE A 108 4.43 0.58 28.89
C PHE A 108 4.40 0.06 27.46
N LEU A 109 5.37 0.42 26.62
CA LEU A 109 5.45 -0.05 25.24
C LEU A 109 5.65 -1.57 25.17
N GLN A 110 6.50 -2.14 26.05
CA GLN A 110 6.66 -3.59 26.18
C GLN A 110 5.37 -4.26 26.68
N GLY A 111 4.70 -3.64 27.65
CA GLY A 111 3.39 -4.10 28.12
C GLY A 111 2.36 -4.17 27.01
N PHE A 112 2.25 -3.14 26.18
CA PHE A 112 1.36 -3.12 25.01
C PHE A 112 1.71 -4.20 23.99
N LEU A 113 3.00 -4.43 23.72
CA LEU A 113 3.43 -5.52 22.84
C LEU A 113 2.97 -6.88 23.36
N ARG A 114 3.27 -7.16 24.64
CA ARG A 114 2.92 -8.44 25.26
C ARG A 114 1.42 -8.64 25.33
N GLY A 115 0.67 -7.62 25.76
CA GLY A 115 -0.80 -7.65 25.87
C GLY A 115 -1.47 -7.86 24.52
N THR A 116 -1.07 -7.13 23.49
CA THR A 116 -1.64 -7.28 22.13
C THR A 116 -1.35 -8.68 21.57
N ARG A 117 -0.10 -9.16 21.72
CA ARG A 117 0.28 -10.49 21.26
C ARG A 117 -0.52 -11.58 21.96
N GLN A 118 -0.69 -11.48 23.28
CA GLN A 118 -1.47 -12.42 24.07
C GLN A 118 -2.94 -12.40 23.65
N ALA A 119 -3.57 -11.23 23.53
CA ALA A 119 -4.97 -11.08 23.14
C ALA A 119 -5.24 -11.67 21.75
N LEU A 120 -4.32 -11.51 20.80
CA LEU A 120 -4.42 -12.13 19.48
C LEU A 120 -4.27 -13.66 19.56
N ALA A 121 -3.34 -14.17 20.37
CA ALA A 121 -3.14 -15.60 20.54
C ALA A 121 -4.36 -16.29 21.18
N GLU A 122 -4.97 -15.68 22.20
CA GLU A 122 -6.20 -16.15 22.84
C GLU A 122 -7.39 -16.24 21.86
N SER A 123 -7.42 -15.35 20.85
CA SER A 123 -8.40 -15.36 19.77
C SER A 123 -7.99 -16.26 18.58
N GLY A 124 -6.97 -17.10 18.72
CA GLY A 124 -6.50 -18.02 17.68
C GLY A 124 -5.84 -17.34 16.48
N ARG A 125 -5.33 -16.12 16.65
CA ARG A 125 -4.65 -15.37 15.59
C ARG A 125 -3.17 -15.75 15.51
N SER A 126 -2.69 -16.05 14.31
CA SER A 126 -1.30 -16.40 14.08
C SER A 126 -0.39 -15.17 14.17
N SER A 127 0.73 -15.27 14.87
CA SER A 127 1.71 -14.19 14.93
C SER A 127 3.15 -14.69 14.93
N ILE A 128 4.06 -13.82 14.51
CA ILE A 128 5.51 -14.00 14.56
C ILE A 128 6.09 -12.81 15.29
N THR A 129 7.09 -13.03 16.15
CA THR A 129 7.85 -11.96 16.79
C THR A 129 9.29 -12.00 16.33
N ILE A 130 9.80 -10.87 15.81
CA ILE A 130 11.21 -10.65 15.50
C ILE A 130 11.75 -9.73 16.58
N SER A 131 12.71 -10.23 17.37
CA SER A 131 13.34 -9.46 18.42
C SER A 131 14.72 -8.98 17.99
N ILE A 132 14.97 -7.67 18.11
CA ILE A 132 16.28 -7.06 17.91
C ILE A 132 16.75 -6.42 19.22
N PRO A 133 18.07 -6.35 19.47
CA PRO A 133 18.58 -5.74 20.70
C PRO A 133 18.26 -4.25 20.76
N GLU A 134 18.59 -3.50 19.73
CA GLU A 134 18.46 -2.04 19.60
C GLU A 134 18.18 -1.63 18.15
N VAL A 135 17.82 -0.37 17.90
CA VAL A 135 17.71 0.20 16.56
C VAL A 135 18.97 0.99 16.22
N ASN A 136 19.77 0.43 15.34
CA ASN A 136 20.95 1.08 14.77
C ASN A 136 21.12 0.67 13.29
N ALA A 137 22.09 1.22 12.59
CA ALA A 137 22.35 0.93 11.18
C ALA A 137 22.56 -0.56 10.89
N LYS A 138 23.22 -1.29 11.80
CA LYS A 138 23.48 -2.73 11.67
C LYS A 138 22.19 -3.53 11.79
N THR A 139 21.40 -3.32 12.84
CA THR A 139 20.16 -4.06 13.09
C THR A 139 19.09 -3.73 12.07
N LEU A 140 19.01 -2.48 11.61
CA LEU A 140 18.13 -2.08 10.51
C LEU A 140 18.55 -2.76 9.21
N GLY A 141 19.85 -2.77 8.86
CA GLY A 141 20.36 -3.48 7.70
C GLY A 141 20.09 -4.99 7.75
N MET A 142 20.18 -5.61 8.94
CA MET A 142 19.81 -7.02 9.14
C MET A 142 18.33 -7.27 8.91
N LEU A 143 17.43 -6.38 9.36
CA LEU A 143 15.98 -6.48 9.09
C LEU A 143 15.69 -6.34 7.59
N VAL A 144 16.29 -5.36 6.92
CA VAL A 144 16.16 -5.17 5.46
C VAL A 144 16.57 -6.44 4.72
N ALA A 145 17.80 -6.93 4.95
CA ALA A 145 18.32 -8.13 4.30
C ALA A 145 17.48 -9.39 4.59
N LEU A 146 16.93 -9.51 5.82
CA LEU A 146 16.04 -10.61 6.19
C LEU A 146 14.79 -10.62 5.33
N PHE A 147 14.15 -9.47 5.16
CA PHE A 147 12.89 -9.38 4.40
C PHE A 147 13.11 -9.47 2.90
N GLU A 148 14.16 -8.89 2.35
CA GLU A 148 14.52 -9.03 0.93
C GLU A 148 14.75 -10.50 0.56
N ARG A 149 15.52 -11.22 1.37
CA ARG A 149 15.73 -12.66 1.17
C ARG A 149 14.45 -13.48 1.36
N ALA A 150 13.64 -13.13 2.36
CA ALA A 150 12.37 -13.81 2.60
C ALA A 150 11.41 -13.65 1.40
N VAL A 151 11.38 -12.48 0.76
CA VAL A 151 10.60 -12.21 -0.46
C VAL A 151 11.12 -13.04 -1.63
N SER A 152 12.44 -13.05 -1.86
CA SER A 152 13.07 -13.84 -2.93
C SER A 152 12.77 -15.33 -2.79
N PHE A 153 12.91 -15.88 -1.59
CA PHE A 153 12.63 -17.30 -1.35
C PHE A 153 11.13 -17.63 -1.44
N TYR A 154 10.26 -16.72 -0.97
CA TYR A 154 8.83 -16.92 -1.12
C TYR A 154 8.43 -16.95 -2.60
N ALA A 155 8.94 -16.02 -3.40
CA ALA A 155 8.71 -15.98 -4.85
C ALA A 155 9.14 -17.29 -5.53
N SER A 156 10.31 -17.84 -5.14
CA SER A 156 10.77 -19.14 -5.64
C SER A 156 9.83 -20.30 -5.25
N LEU A 157 9.27 -20.26 -4.03
CA LEU A 157 8.32 -21.30 -3.57
C LEU A 157 6.98 -21.28 -4.31
N VAL A 158 6.55 -20.12 -4.80
CA VAL A 158 5.30 -19.95 -5.55
C VAL A 158 5.51 -19.74 -7.04
N ASN A 159 6.73 -19.98 -7.52
CA ASN A 159 7.13 -19.97 -8.93
C ASN A 159 6.88 -18.62 -9.64
N ILE A 160 7.17 -17.48 -8.99
CA ILE A 160 7.02 -16.16 -9.59
C ILE A 160 8.34 -15.38 -9.66
N ASN A 161 8.42 -14.40 -10.56
CA ASN A 161 9.54 -13.47 -10.63
C ASN A 161 9.30 -12.25 -9.71
N ALA A 162 10.07 -12.14 -8.61
CA ALA A 162 10.00 -11.02 -7.68
C ALA A 162 10.66 -9.73 -8.22
N TYR A 163 11.44 -9.80 -9.30
CA TYR A 163 12.38 -8.75 -9.69
C TYR A 163 11.91 -7.88 -10.86
N HIS A 164 10.66 -7.98 -11.28
CA HIS A 164 10.05 -7.13 -12.31
C HIS A 164 8.68 -6.60 -11.85
N GLN A 165 8.20 -5.53 -12.48
CA GLN A 165 7.02 -4.78 -12.07
C GLN A 165 6.08 -4.47 -13.25
N PRO A 166 5.53 -5.48 -13.94
CA PRO A 166 4.73 -5.27 -15.14
C PRO A 166 3.47 -4.42 -14.90
N GLY A 167 2.86 -4.50 -13.70
CA GLY A 167 1.66 -3.72 -13.35
C GLY A 167 1.92 -2.21 -13.25
N VAL A 168 3.10 -1.80 -12.79
CA VAL A 168 3.48 -0.39 -12.68
C VAL A 168 3.69 0.25 -14.06
N GLU A 169 4.27 -0.48 -15.00
CA GLU A 169 4.47 -0.01 -16.38
C GLU A 169 3.15 0.23 -17.10
N ALA A 170 2.12 -0.56 -16.85
CA ALA A 170 0.79 -0.35 -17.42
C ALA A 170 0.19 1.01 -17.02
N GLY A 171 0.33 1.38 -15.74
CA GLY A 171 -0.11 2.69 -15.22
C GLY A 171 0.63 3.87 -15.87
N LYS A 172 1.96 3.76 -16.04
CA LYS A 172 2.76 4.80 -16.71
C LYS A 172 2.35 4.98 -18.17
N LYS A 173 2.10 3.88 -18.89
CA LYS A 173 1.65 3.92 -20.28
C LYS A 173 0.26 4.58 -20.38
N ALA A 174 -0.68 4.23 -19.51
CA ALA A 174 -2.00 4.84 -19.47
C ALA A 174 -1.93 6.35 -19.17
N ALA A 175 -1.08 6.76 -18.22
CA ALA A 175 -0.83 8.18 -17.93
C ALA A 175 -0.28 8.93 -19.15
N GLY A 176 0.68 8.33 -19.88
CA GLY A 176 1.20 8.91 -21.13
C GLY A 176 0.12 9.10 -22.19
N THR A 177 -0.78 8.13 -22.34
CA THR A 177 -1.93 8.21 -23.26
C THR A 177 -2.88 9.36 -22.87
N PHE A 178 -3.19 9.48 -21.58
CA PHE A 178 -4.01 10.58 -21.07
C PHE A 178 -3.38 11.96 -21.34
N LEU A 179 -2.08 12.12 -21.07
CA LEU A 179 -1.37 13.38 -21.30
C LEU A 179 -1.34 13.77 -22.80
N ALA A 180 -1.18 12.79 -23.69
CA ALA A 180 -1.26 13.02 -25.13
C ALA A 180 -2.65 13.47 -25.56
N LEU A 181 -3.72 12.84 -25.04
CA LEU A 181 -5.09 13.24 -25.28
C LEU A 181 -5.38 14.65 -24.72
N LEU A 182 -4.94 14.93 -23.50
CA LEU A 182 -5.10 16.23 -22.86
C LEU A 182 -4.52 17.37 -23.72
N GLY A 183 -3.34 17.14 -24.30
CA GLY A 183 -2.72 18.10 -25.23
C GLY A 183 -3.58 18.34 -26.48
N LYS A 184 -4.14 17.29 -27.07
CA LYS A 184 -5.03 17.38 -28.24
C LYS A 184 -6.34 18.12 -27.90
N VAL A 185 -6.97 17.79 -26.79
CA VAL A 185 -8.21 18.44 -26.32
C VAL A 185 -7.97 19.94 -26.09
N ARG A 186 -6.87 20.30 -25.39
CA ARG A 186 -6.51 21.70 -25.14
C ARG A 186 -6.30 22.49 -26.44
N ALA A 187 -5.67 21.90 -27.43
CA ALA A 187 -5.44 22.53 -28.74
C ALA A 187 -6.71 22.64 -29.57
N SER A 188 -7.69 21.76 -29.34
CA SER A 188 -8.94 21.73 -30.11
C SER A 188 -10.04 22.67 -29.60
N LEU A 189 -9.90 23.20 -28.38
CA LEU A 189 -10.88 24.10 -27.77
C LEU A 189 -10.93 25.45 -28.50
N GLY A 190 -12.13 25.81 -28.95
CA GLY A 190 -12.45 27.11 -29.54
C GLY A 190 -13.38 27.95 -28.66
N SER A 191 -13.89 29.04 -29.19
CA SER A 191 -14.84 29.94 -28.51
C SER A 191 -16.29 29.44 -28.52
N THR A 192 -16.58 28.37 -29.25
CA THR A 192 -17.91 27.75 -29.32
C THR A 192 -18.09 26.78 -28.18
N LEU A 193 -19.25 26.82 -27.51
CA LEU A 193 -19.62 25.83 -26.49
C LEU A 193 -19.84 24.47 -27.16
N GLU A 194 -19.07 23.48 -26.74
CA GLU A 194 -19.14 22.10 -27.26
C GLU A 194 -19.24 21.11 -26.10
N THR A 195 -19.97 20.02 -26.30
CA THR A 195 -20.03 18.90 -25.38
C THR A 195 -18.79 18.01 -25.54
N ALA A 196 -18.51 17.17 -24.52
CA ALA A 196 -17.46 16.18 -24.62
C ALA A 196 -17.64 15.22 -25.81
N ALA A 197 -18.88 14.85 -26.12
CA ALA A 197 -19.20 14.03 -27.27
C ALA A 197 -18.80 14.68 -28.61
N GLN A 198 -19.06 15.98 -28.77
CA GLN A 198 -18.69 16.72 -29.99
C GLN A 198 -17.16 16.81 -30.15
N VAL A 199 -16.46 17.10 -29.07
CA VAL A 199 -14.99 17.15 -29.08
C VAL A 199 -14.39 15.76 -29.31
N ALA A 200 -14.95 14.72 -28.70
CA ALA A 200 -14.52 13.34 -28.87
C ALA A 200 -14.66 12.86 -30.31
N ALA A 201 -15.82 13.13 -30.94
CA ALA A 201 -16.07 12.80 -32.35
C ALA A 201 -15.06 13.49 -33.29
N ARG A 202 -14.71 14.74 -33.01
CA ARG A 202 -13.72 15.50 -33.83
C ARG A 202 -12.29 14.95 -33.66
N LEU A 203 -11.96 14.42 -32.48
CA LEU A 203 -10.61 13.93 -32.17
C LEU A 203 -10.45 12.41 -32.39
N ASP A 204 -11.52 11.72 -32.77
CA ASP A 204 -11.59 10.25 -32.83
C ASP A 204 -11.09 9.61 -31.53
N ALA A 205 -11.70 10.05 -30.41
CA ALA A 205 -11.29 9.69 -29.07
C ALA A 205 -12.47 9.23 -28.20
N ASP A 206 -12.18 8.54 -27.11
CA ASP A 206 -13.19 8.12 -26.15
C ASP A 206 -13.83 9.34 -25.44
N GLN A 207 -15.18 9.34 -25.38
CA GLN A 207 -15.96 10.47 -24.86
C GLN A 207 -15.69 10.71 -23.37
N GLU A 208 -15.58 9.66 -22.54
CA GLU A 208 -15.34 9.75 -21.11
C GLU A 208 -13.92 10.33 -20.85
N ALA A 209 -12.93 9.83 -21.57
CA ALA A 209 -11.56 10.34 -21.48
C ALA A 209 -11.47 11.82 -21.88
N VAL A 210 -12.20 12.24 -22.95
CA VAL A 210 -12.28 13.65 -23.38
C VAL A 210 -12.97 14.49 -22.32
N TYR A 211 -14.08 14.03 -21.72
CA TYR A 211 -14.77 14.72 -20.65
C TYR A 211 -13.84 15.01 -19.47
N HIS A 212 -13.09 14.03 -18.99
CA HIS A 212 -12.12 14.21 -17.92
C HIS A 212 -10.99 15.18 -18.29
N CYS A 213 -10.54 15.19 -19.54
CA CYS A 213 -9.60 16.20 -20.01
C CYS A 213 -10.19 17.63 -19.96
N LEU A 214 -11.43 17.79 -20.44
CA LEU A 214 -12.12 19.09 -20.45
C LEU A 214 -12.35 19.64 -19.04
N VAL A 215 -12.86 18.81 -18.13
CA VAL A 215 -13.04 19.17 -16.71
C VAL A 215 -11.72 19.57 -16.08
N HIS A 216 -10.66 18.80 -16.30
CA HIS A 216 -9.33 19.12 -15.76
C HIS A 216 -8.80 20.46 -16.30
N ILE A 217 -8.96 20.70 -17.60
CA ILE A 217 -8.52 21.96 -18.21
C ILE A 217 -9.33 23.13 -17.65
N ALA A 218 -10.67 23.06 -17.63
CA ALA A 218 -11.53 24.13 -17.14
C ALA A 218 -11.35 24.43 -15.66
N SER A 219 -11.01 23.42 -14.87
CA SER A 219 -10.71 23.58 -13.44
C SER A 219 -9.33 24.21 -13.17
N SER A 220 -8.42 24.16 -14.13
CA SER A 220 -7.02 24.60 -13.98
C SER A 220 -6.69 25.85 -14.79
N ASP A 221 -7.52 26.24 -15.75
CA ASP A 221 -7.30 27.34 -16.69
C ASP A 221 -8.53 28.25 -16.74
N SER A 222 -8.43 29.44 -16.17
CA SER A 222 -9.52 30.42 -16.10
C SER A 222 -9.95 30.95 -17.48
N SER A 223 -9.18 30.72 -18.54
CA SER A 223 -9.55 31.07 -19.93
C SER A 223 -10.48 30.01 -20.54
N VAL A 224 -10.81 28.94 -19.84
CA VAL A 224 -11.74 27.91 -20.30
C VAL A 224 -13.01 27.95 -19.44
N LYS A 225 -14.13 28.17 -20.09
CA LYS A 225 -15.44 28.19 -19.45
C LYS A 225 -16.04 26.81 -19.46
N TRP A 226 -16.57 26.37 -18.32
CA TRP A 226 -17.36 25.15 -18.16
C TRP A 226 -18.78 25.54 -17.74
N VAL A 227 -19.77 25.16 -18.55
CA VAL A 227 -21.18 25.35 -18.26
C VAL A 227 -21.76 24.00 -17.89
N GLN A 228 -22.04 23.82 -16.61
CA GLN A 228 -22.62 22.59 -16.07
C GLN A 228 -24.10 22.48 -16.39
N ALA A 229 -24.53 21.32 -16.82
CA ALA A 229 -25.92 20.93 -17.07
C ALA A 229 -26.45 20.01 -15.95
N ALA A 230 -27.66 19.52 -16.09
CA ALA A 230 -28.23 18.53 -15.16
C ALA A 230 -27.56 17.14 -15.25
N CYS A 231 -26.97 16.84 -16.42
CA CYS A 231 -26.25 15.60 -16.69
C CYS A 231 -24.87 15.93 -17.28
N ALA A 232 -23.85 15.21 -16.89
CA ALA A 232 -22.47 15.40 -17.33
C ALA A 232 -22.30 15.30 -18.86
N ASP A 233 -23.11 14.51 -19.53
CA ASP A 233 -23.11 14.36 -20.99
C ASP A 233 -23.55 15.65 -21.73
N GLU A 234 -24.29 16.52 -21.05
CA GLU A 234 -24.78 17.80 -21.57
C GLU A 234 -23.91 18.99 -21.17
N ASP A 235 -22.89 18.78 -20.35
CA ASP A 235 -21.91 19.81 -19.99
C ASP A 235 -21.23 20.35 -21.24
N THR A 236 -21.02 21.67 -21.27
CA THR A 236 -20.37 22.32 -22.41
C THR A 236 -19.16 23.12 -21.99
N PHE A 237 -18.17 23.17 -22.87
CA PHE A 237 -16.87 23.79 -22.64
C PHE A 237 -16.51 24.70 -23.83
N CYS A 238 -15.88 25.85 -23.55
CA CYS A 238 -15.30 26.70 -24.59
C CYS A 238 -14.11 27.50 -24.03
N LYS A 239 -13.29 28.02 -24.91
CA LYS A 239 -12.28 29.02 -24.58
C LYS A 239 -12.96 30.39 -24.43
N ALA A 240 -12.69 31.14 -23.35
CA ALA A 240 -13.24 32.47 -23.10
C ALA A 240 -12.61 33.51 -24.00
#